data_712a7bd1b2adb37ad123dccfc82ad4e9
#
_entry.id   712a7bd1b2adb37ad123dccfc82ad4e9
#
_cell.length_a   1.000
_cell.length_b   1.000
_cell.length_c   1.000
_cell.angle_alpha   90.00
_cell.angle_beta   90.00
_cell.angle_gamma   90.00
#
_symmetry.space_group_name_H-M   'P 1'
#
loop_
_entity.id
_entity.type
_entity.pdbx_description
1 polymer ?
#
loop_
_entity_poly.entity_id
_entity_poly.type
_entity_poly.pdbx_seq_one_letter_code
_entity_poly.pdbx_strand_id
1 'polypeptide(L)'
;MFLIDTNIFLEYILCRSRVQEVKDFFSRADLSKVYVSDFSLHSLGVIYLRERKLLEFLTFVNEDIIASGIHVLSLVPDDFSKITDAAGQFHLDFDDAYQYAVAEQYGLSIVSFDKDFDRTKMGRVVPEDLFRSHQ
;
A
#
# COMPACT_ATOMS: atom_id res chain seq x y z
N MET A 1 -6.91 0.06 -11.14
CA MET A 1 -5.99 0.92 -10.36
C MET A 1 -5.81 0.34 -8.97
N PHE A 2 -4.63 0.48 -8.42
CA PHE A 2 -4.22 -0.26 -7.22
C PHE A 2 -3.70 0.66 -6.14
N LEU A 3 -4.11 0.43 -4.89
CA LEU A 3 -3.50 1.03 -3.71
C LEU A 3 -2.57 -0.01 -3.07
N ILE A 4 -1.31 0.34 -2.92
CA ILE A 4 -0.29 -0.57 -2.41
C ILE A 4 -0.18 -0.38 -0.90
N ASP A 5 -0.45 -1.44 -0.14
CA ASP A 5 -0.33 -1.41 1.31
C ASP A 5 1.14 -1.40 1.73
N THR A 6 1.38 -0.86 2.92
CA THR A 6 2.74 -0.72 3.47
C THR A 6 3.52 -2.03 3.47
N ASN A 7 2.87 -3.16 3.79
CA ASN A 7 3.56 -4.45 3.89
C ASN A 7 4.13 -4.94 2.56
N ILE A 8 3.58 -4.51 1.43
CA ILE A 8 4.13 -4.84 0.11
C ILE A 8 5.52 -4.20 -0.04
N PHE A 9 5.65 -2.93 0.31
CA PHE A 9 6.94 -2.24 0.27
C PHE A 9 7.93 -2.83 1.27
N LEU A 10 7.46 -3.21 2.47
CA LEU A 10 8.32 -3.82 3.49
C LEU A 10 8.88 -5.16 3.03
N GLU A 11 8.10 -5.95 2.32
CA GLU A 11 8.56 -7.21 1.75
C GLU A 11 9.76 -6.98 0.82
N TYR A 12 9.66 -5.93 -0.02
CA TYR A 12 10.72 -5.55 -0.93
C TYR A 12 11.95 -4.97 -0.20
N ILE A 13 11.71 -4.02 0.70
CA ILE A 13 12.78 -3.28 1.39
C ILE A 13 13.59 -4.20 2.31
N LEU A 14 12.90 -5.11 3.02
CA LEU A 14 13.52 -6.02 3.98
C LEU A 14 13.89 -7.38 3.37
N CYS A 15 13.74 -7.54 2.05
CA CYS A 15 14.07 -8.76 1.32
C CYS A 15 13.49 -10.02 1.98
N ARG A 16 12.19 -9.98 2.26
CA ARG A 16 11.49 -11.10 2.90
C ARG A 16 11.17 -12.21 1.88
N SER A 17 10.52 -13.27 2.35
CA SER A 17 10.32 -14.49 1.56
C SER A 17 9.48 -14.30 0.28
N ARG A 18 8.61 -13.28 0.23
CA ARG A 18 7.77 -13.01 -0.94
C ARG A 18 8.28 -11.86 -1.80
N VAL A 19 9.56 -11.49 -1.64
CA VAL A 19 10.14 -10.34 -2.36
C VAL A 19 10.05 -10.50 -3.88
N GLN A 20 10.23 -11.71 -4.41
CA GLN A 20 10.19 -11.93 -5.84
C GLN A 20 8.79 -11.65 -6.42
N GLU A 21 7.76 -12.02 -5.70
CA GLU A 21 6.37 -11.73 -6.08
C GLU A 21 6.13 -10.22 -6.19
N VAL A 22 6.68 -9.45 -5.26
CA VAL A 22 6.58 -7.98 -5.25
C VAL A 22 7.37 -7.38 -6.42
N LYS A 23 8.58 -7.86 -6.65
CA LYS A 23 9.39 -7.40 -7.79
C LYS A 23 8.69 -7.65 -9.12
N ASP A 24 8.10 -8.81 -9.28
CA ASP A 24 7.36 -9.17 -10.49
C ASP A 24 6.16 -8.24 -10.69
N PHE A 25 5.45 -7.93 -9.61
CA PHE A 25 4.34 -7.00 -9.66
C PHE A 25 4.79 -5.63 -10.20
N PHE A 26 5.81 -5.04 -9.57
CA PHE A 26 6.25 -3.69 -9.97
C PHE A 26 6.88 -3.68 -11.37
N SER A 27 7.46 -4.77 -11.83
CA SER A 27 8.02 -4.83 -13.17
C SER A 27 6.95 -4.94 -14.27
N ARG A 28 5.78 -5.49 -13.94
CA ARG A 28 4.70 -5.71 -14.90
C ARG A 28 3.60 -4.66 -14.84
N ALA A 29 3.40 -4.03 -13.68
CA ALA A 29 2.31 -3.10 -13.49
C ALA A 29 2.54 -1.80 -14.26
N ASP A 30 1.44 -1.21 -14.74
CA ASP A 30 1.47 0.16 -15.23
C ASP A 30 1.50 1.08 -14.02
N LEU A 31 2.67 1.63 -13.72
CA LEU A 31 2.89 2.42 -12.52
C LEU A 31 2.07 3.72 -12.49
N SER A 32 1.59 4.19 -13.64
CA SER A 32 0.67 5.33 -13.69
C SER A 32 -0.70 5.00 -13.08
N LYS A 33 -1.00 3.72 -12.87
CA LYS A 33 -2.23 3.23 -12.24
C LYS A 33 -2.00 2.70 -10.82
N VAL A 34 -0.84 2.98 -10.26
CA VAL A 34 -0.45 2.56 -8.91
C VAL A 34 -0.46 3.77 -7.99
N TYR A 35 -1.02 3.58 -6.81
CA TYR A 35 -1.22 4.60 -5.80
C TYR A 35 -0.69 4.12 -4.46
N VAL A 36 -0.24 5.05 -3.64
CA VAL A 36 0.19 4.80 -2.26
C VAL A 36 -0.41 5.88 -1.38
N SER A 37 -0.76 5.56 -0.14
CA SER A 37 -1.21 6.57 0.79
C SER A 37 -0.01 7.29 1.42
N ASP A 38 -0.21 8.54 1.82
CA ASP A 38 0.76 9.28 2.62
C ASP A 38 1.06 8.54 3.94
N PHE A 39 0.06 7.87 4.51
CA PHE A 39 0.24 7.08 5.72
C PHE A 39 1.31 6.00 5.53
N SER A 40 1.28 5.29 4.40
CA SER A 40 2.31 4.28 4.08
C SER A 40 3.69 4.90 3.98
N LEU A 41 3.83 6.06 3.34
CA LEU A 41 5.12 6.74 3.24
C LEU A 41 5.66 7.16 4.59
N HIS A 42 4.79 7.68 5.48
CA HIS A 42 5.18 8.04 6.84
C HIS A 42 5.61 6.81 7.64
N SER A 43 4.88 5.71 7.53
CA SER A 43 5.22 4.46 8.21
C SER A 43 6.57 3.91 7.75
N LEU A 44 6.82 3.93 6.44
CA LEU A 44 8.11 3.52 5.89
C LEU A 44 9.24 4.44 6.36
N GLY A 45 8.98 5.75 6.43
CA GLY A 45 9.94 6.71 6.97
C GLY A 45 10.35 6.38 8.40
N VAL A 46 9.38 6.03 9.25
CA VAL A 46 9.66 5.62 10.62
C VAL A 46 10.60 4.40 10.66
N ILE A 47 10.33 3.41 9.81
CA ILE A 47 11.11 2.16 9.77
C ILE A 47 12.53 2.43 9.27
N TYR A 48 12.68 3.16 8.16
CA TYR A 48 14.00 3.49 7.61
C TYR A 48 14.86 4.26 8.64
N LEU A 49 14.26 5.23 9.34
CA LEU A 49 15.00 6.02 10.32
C LEU A 49 15.40 5.20 11.54
N ARG A 50 14.55 4.27 11.98
CA ARG A 50 14.92 3.33 13.05
C ARG A 50 16.15 2.51 12.69
N GLU A 51 16.24 2.12 11.42
CA GLU A 51 17.37 1.35 10.89
C GLU A 51 18.56 2.25 10.51
N ARG A 52 18.48 3.56 10.79
CA ARG A 52 19.52 4.54 10.47
C ARG A 52 19.82 4.60 8.97
N LYS A 53 18.79 4.47 8.14
CA LYS A 53 18.87 4.45 6.68
C LYS A 53 18.18 5.66 6.06
N LEU A 54 18.53 6.86 6.52
CA LEU A 54 17.90 8.10 6.07
C LEU A 54 18.07 8.32 4.57
N LEU A 55 19.28 8.13 4.05
CA LEU A 55 19.56 8.33 2.63
C LEU A 55 18.84 7.31 1.77
N GLU A 56 18.74 6.07 2.22
CA GLU A 56 18.02 5.02 1.51
C GLU A 56 16.52 5.35 1.44
N PHE A 57 15.96 5.95 2.50
CA PHE A 57 14.58 6.40 2.47
C PHE A 57 14.37 7.49 1.43
N LEU A 58 15.25 8.48 1.38
CA LEU A 58 15.15 9.55 0.39
C LEU A 58 15.27 9.00 -1.03
N THR A 59 16.19 8.07 -1.27
CA THR A 59 16.35 7.40 -2.56
C THR A 59 15.06 6.64 -2.94
N PHE A 60 14.47 5.92 -1.99
CA PHE A 60 13.22 5.21 -2.23
C PHE A 60 12.11 6.18 -2.66
N VAL A 61 11.93 7.28 -1.93
CA VAL A 61 10.89 8.25 -2.26
C VAL A 61 11.11 8.88 -3.63
N ASN A 62 12.34 9.29 -3.91
CA ASN A 62 12.66 10.00 -5.16
C ASN A 62 12.62 9.08 -6.38
N GLU A 63 13.17 7.87 -6.28
CA GLU A 63 13.33 6.98 -7.42
C GLU A 63 12.16 6.00 -7.56
N ASP A 64 11.74 5.38 -6.47
CA ASP A 64 10.73 4.33 -6.56
C ASP A 64 9.31 4.90 -6.52
N ILE A 65 9.09 6.05 -5.95
CA ILE A 65 7.77 6.68 -5.89
C ILE A 65 7.64 7.81 -6.91
N ILE A 66 8.43 8.87 -6.78
CA ILE A 66 8.28 10.07 -7.61
C ILE A 66 8.65 9.80 -9.07
N ALA A 67 9.87 9.33 -9.31
CA ALA A 67 10.36 9.11 -10.67
C ALA A 67 9.59 8.02 -11.40
N SER A 68 9.06 7.04 -10.70
CA SER A 68 8.26 5.96 -11.28
C SER A 68 6.83 6.37 -11.64
N GLY A 69 6.38 7.53 -11.18
CA GLY A 69 5.03 8.02 -11.48
C GLY A 69 3.95 7.45 -10.59
N ILE A 70 4.30 6.84 -9.46
CA ILE A 70 3.33 6.36 -8.48
C ILE A 70 2.67 7.57 -7.81
N HIS A 71 1.33 7.55 -7.73
CA HIS A 71 0.56 8.65 -7.16
C HIS A 71 0.44 8.51 -5.65
N VAL A 72 0.53 9.63 -4.93
CA VAL A 72 0.37 9.68 -3.49
C VAL A 72 -0.98 10.29 -3.14
N LEU A 73 -1.77 9.59 -2.34
CA LEU A 73 -3.09 10.03 -1.90
C LEU A 73 -3.12 10.24 -0.39
N SER A 74 -3.99 11.14 0.05
CA SER A 74 -4.20 11.39 1.47
C SER A 74 -5.69 11.64 1.76
N LEU A 75 -6.05 11.51 3.04
CA LEU A 75 -7.35 11.90 3.54
C LEU A 75 -7.21 13.19 4.34
N VAL A 76 -8.24 14.03 4.26
CA VAL A 76 -8.33 15.24 5.08
C VAL A 76 -9.20 14.96 6.31
N PRO A 77 -9.16 15.81 7.36
CA PRO A 77 -9.95 15.54 8.57
C PRO A 77 -11.44 15.30 8.32
N ASP A 78 -12.04 15.94 7.33
CA ASP A 78 -13.46 15.72 6.98
C ASP A 78 -13.75 14.27 6.55
N ASP A 79 -12.73 13.54 6.11
CA ASP A 79 -12.88 12.15 5.66
C ASP A 79 -12.66 11.13 6.80
N PHE A 80 -12.27 11.58 7.99
CA PHE A 80 -11.90 10.68 9.07
C PHE A 80 -13.06 9.86 9.62
N SER A 81 -14.30 10.32 9.43
CA SER A 81 -15.48 9.50 9.78
C SER A 81 -15.50 8.19 8.97
N LYS A 82 -14.98 8.20 7.74
CA LYS A 82 -14.88 7.00 6.91
C LYS A 82 -13.90 6.00 7.50
N ILE A 83 -12.83 6.48 8.12
CA ILE A 83 -11.85 5.62 8.80
C ILE A 83 -12.49 4.93 10.00
N THR A 84 -13.17 5.70 10.85
CA THR A 84 -13.80 5.14 12.05
C THR A 84 -14.94 4.20 11.69
N ASP A 85 -15.70 4.49 10.64
CA ASP A 85 -16.76 3.60 10.16
C ASP A 85 -16.17 2.27 9.69
N ALA A 86 -15.11 2.28 8.89
CA ALA A 86 -14.46 1.06 8.42
C ALA A 86 -13.85 0.27 9.59
N ALA A 87 -13.19 0.96 10.51
CA ALA A 87 -12.60 0.32 11.68
C ALA A 87 -13.65 -0.40 12.53
N GLY A 88 -14.78 0.25 12.77
CA GLY A 88 -15.86 -0.33 13.57
C GLY A 88 -16.60 -1.45 12.84
N GLN A 89 -16.88 -1.26 11.56
CA GLN A 89 -17.64 -2.22 10.76
C GLN A 89 -16.87 -3.52 10.50
N PHE A 90 -15.57 -3.41 10.21
CA PHE A 90 -14.77 -4.54 9.77
C PHE A 90 -13.73 -5.00 10.79
N HIS A 91 -13.73 -4.42 11.98
CA HIS A 91 -12.77 -4.74 13.04
C HIS A 91 -11.32 -4.56 12.59
N LEU A 92 -11.06 -3.44 11.91
CA LEU A 92 -9.73 -3.08 11.46
C LEU A 92 -9.04 -2.15 12.47
N ASP A 93 -7.72 -2.25 12.60
CA ASP A 93 -6.97 -1.21 13.28
C ASP A 93 -6.93 0.07 12.43
N PHE A 94 -6.36 1.15 12.99
CA PHE A 94 -6.36 2.44 12.32
C PHE A 94 -5.64 2.39 10.98
N ASP A 95 -4.50 1.70 10.93
CA ASP A 95 -3.66 1.62 9.73
C ASP A 95 -4.44 1.02 8.57
N ASP A 96 -5.06 -0.13 8.81
CA ASP A 96 -5.82 -0.83 7.78
C ASP A 96 -7.11 -0.07 7.42
N ALA A 97 -7.76 0.54 8.41
CA ALA A 97 -8.95 1.34 8.17
C ALA A 97 -8.64 2.58 7.32
N TYR A 98 -7.49 3.21 7.53
CA TYR A 98 -7.04 4.33 6.70
C TYR A 98 -6.86 3.90 5.24
N GLN A 99 -6.15 2.80 5.02
CA GLN A 99 -5.94 2.25 3.67
C GLN A 99 -7.27 1.91 3.01
N TYR A 100 -8.18 1.28 3.75
CA TYR A 100 -9.49 0.92 3.22
C TYR A 100 -10.29 2.16 2.82
N ALA A 101 -10.29 3.19 3.67
CA ALA A 101 -11.01 4.43 3.38
C ALA A 101 -10.46 5.14 2.13
N VAL A 102 -9.14 5.16 1.97
CA VAL A 102 -8.52 5.70 0.75
C VAL A 102 -8.95 4.90 -0.48
N ALA A 103 -8.86 3.58 -0.41
CA ALA A 103 -9.21 2.73 -1.53
C ALA A 103 -10.69 2.87 -1.92
N GLU A 104 -11.59 2.94 -0.93
CA GLU A 104 -13.00 3.12 -1.19
C GLU A 104 -13.30 4.48 -1.84
N GLN A 105 -12.70 5.53 -1.32
CA GLN A 105 -12.93 6.90 -1.81
C GLN A 105 -12.49 7.09 -3.26
N TYR A 106 -11.39 6.47 -3.64
CA TYR A 106 -10.79 6.66 -4.97
C TYR A 106 -11.04 5.46 -5.91
N GLY A 107 -11.82 4.48 -5.49
CA GLY A 107 -12.16 3.34 -6.34
C GLY A 107 -10.98 2.44 -6.68
N LEU A 108 -10.12 2.17 -5.70
CA LEU A 108 -8.89 1.40 -5.89
C LEU A 108 -9.01 -0.01 -5.30
N SER A 109 -8.31 -0.97 -5.91
CA SER A 109 -8.13 -2.29 -5.32
C SER A 109 -6.91 -2.30 -4.41
N ILE A 110 -7.06 -2.84 -3.20
CA ILE A 110 -5.97 -2.90 -2.23
C ILE A 110 -5.08 -4.09 -2.55
N VAL A 111 -3.78 -3.84 -2.73
CA VAL A 111 -2.77 -4.89 -2.87
C VAL A 111 -2.06 -5.02 -1.52
N SER A 112 -2.23 -6.16 -0.87
CA SER A 112 -1.75 -6.37 0.51
C SER A 112 -1.56 -7.85 0.81
N PHE A 113 -0.63 -8.15 1.72
CA PHE A 113 -0.48 -9.48 2.30
C PHE A 113 -1.32 -9.66 3.58
N ASP A 114 -1.96 -8.59 4.05
CA ASP A 114 -2.71 -8.62 5.31
C ASP A 114 -4.09 -9.25 5.11
N LYS A 115 -4.32 -10.39 5.76
CA LYS A 115 -5.59 -11.13 5.70
C LYS A 115 -6.74 -10.39 6.38
N ASP A 116 -6.46 -9.38 7.18
CA ASP A 116 -7.52 -8.61 7.83
C ASP A 116 -8.45 -7.94 6.81
N PHE A 117 -7.94 -7.59 5.63
CA PHE A 117 -8.77 -7.03 4.56
C PHE A 117 -9.78 -8.02 3.99
N ASP A 118 -9.60 -9.33 4.21
CA ASP A 118 -10.57 -10.32 3.76
C ASP A 118 -11.91 -10.21 4.49
N ARG A 119 -11.93 -9.55 5.66
CA ARG A 119 -13.16 -9.25 6.39
C ARG A 119 -13.97 -8.10 5.79
N THR A 120 -13.37 -7.33 4.89
CA THR A 120 -13.99 -6.13 4.32
C THR A 120 -14.83 -6.46 3.09
N LYS A 121 -15.70 -5.50 2.71
CA LYS A 121 -16.54 -5.65 1.53
C LYS A 121 -15.70 -5.75 0.25
N MET A 122 -14.64 -4.93 0.12
CA MET A 122 -13.81 -4.91 -1.10
C MET A 122 -12.77 -6.02 -1.12
N GLY A 123 -12.35 -6.52 0.04
CA GLY A 123 -11.28 -7.51 0.13
C GLY A 123 -9.93 -6.95 -0.26
N ARG A 124 -9.04 -7.84 -0.65
CA ARG A 124 -7.69 -7.50 -1.11
C ARG A 124 -7.29 -8.39 -2.28
N VAL A 125 -6.25 -7.99 -2.98
CA VAL A 125 -5.54 -8.86 -3.92
C VAL A 125 -4.09 -8.98 -3.47
N VAL A 126 -3.46 -10.11 -3.73
CA VAL A 126 -2.01 -10.26 -3.56
C VAL A 126 -1.33 -10.06 -4.90
N PRO A 127 -0.06 -9.62 -4.92
CA PRO A 127 0.60 -9.34 -6.20
C PRO A 127 0.58 -10.51 -7.19
N GLU A 128 0.76 -11.72 -6.70
CA GLU A 128 0.76 -12.92 -7.53
C GLU A 128 -0.56 -13.10 -8.28
N ASP A 129 -1.70 -12.84 -7.64
CA ASP A 129 -3.02 -13.08 -8.21
C ASP A 129 -3.31 -12.19 -9.42
N LEU A 130 -2.67 -11.03 -9.51
CA LEU A 130 -2.91 -10.08 -10.59
C LEU A 130 -2.46 -10.60 -11.96
N PHE A 131 -1.57 -11.58 -12.00
CA PHE A 131 -1.02 -12.10 -13.23
C PHE A 131 -1.43 -13.55 -13.51
N ARG A 132 -2.05 -14.23 -12.55
CA ARG A 132 -2.52 -15.62 -12.74
C ARG A 132 -3.61 -15.75 -13.79
N SER A 133 -4.53 -14.78 -13.84
CA SER A 133 -5.69 -14.80 -14.72
C SER A 133 -5.32 -14.63 -16.19
N HIS A 134 -4.05 -14.33 -16.51
CA HIS A 134 -3.56 -14.11 -17.86
C HIS A 134 -2.71 -15.25 -18.39
N GLN A 135 -2.64 -16.35 -17.66
CA GLN A 135 -1.89 -17.53 -18.08
C GLN A 135 -2.76 -18.53 -18.86
#